data_4994ac20eaebb1c88889c9df092ec456
#
_entry.id   4994ac20eaebb1c88889c9df092ec456
#
_cell.length_a   1.000
_cell.length_b   1.000
_cell.length_c   1.000
_cell.angle_alpha   90.00
_cell.angle_beta   90.00
_cell.angle_gamma   90.00
#
_symmetry.space_group_name_H-M   'P 1'
#
loop_
_entity.id
_entity.type
_entity.pdbx_description
1 polymer ?
#
loop_
_entity_poly.entity_id
_entity_poly.type
_entity_poly.pdbx_seq_one_letter_code
_entity_poly.pdbx_strand_id
1 'polypeptide(L)'
;MKRAIVIGATSGIGRALAERLAAEGYRVGVTGRREALLEELAASRPGSFCYAAADIMDPAAACAALERLAGELGGMDLCVVSAGTGDLNPGLDYALEEPAIRTNVVGWTAAVDWAYGRFEERGGGHLVVITSVGG
;
A
#
# COMPACT_ATOMS: atom_id res chain seq x y z
N MET A 1 4.17 -12.31 -16.65
CA MET A 1 3.49 -12.35 -15.34
C MET A 1 3.19 -10.94 -14.90
N LYS A 2 1.99 -10.68 -14.46
CA LYS A 2 1.59 -9.37 -13.95
C LYS A 2 2.00 -9.21 -12.48
N ARG A 3 2.50 -8.03 -12.15
CA ARG A 3 3.06 -7.72 -10.83
C ARG A 3 2.36 -6.50 -10.26
N ALA A 4 1.90 -6.62 -9.02
CA ALA A 4 1.18 -5.55 -8.35
C ALA A 4 1.78 -5.27 -6.98
N ILE A 5 1.68 -4.03 -6.54
CA ILE A 5 1.95 -3.65 -5.16
C ILE A 5 0.67 -3.07 -4.57
N VAL A 6 0.27 -3.54 -3.40
CA VAL A 6 -0.87 -3.01 -2.66
C VAL A 6 -0.36 -2.39 -1.37
N ILE A 7 -0.55 -1.09 -1.24
CA ILE A 7 -0.16 -0.30 -0.08
C ILE A 7 -1.36 -0.20 0.85
N GLY A 8 -1.21 -0.68 2.09
CA GLY A 8 -2.31 -0.78 3.04
C GLY A 8 -3.10 -2.08 2.91
N ALA A 9 -2.40 -3.22 2.96
CA ALA A 9 -2.97 -4.54 2.69
C ALA A 9 -3.25 -5.38 3.96
N THR A 10 -3.13 -4.82 5.16
CA THR A 10 -3.32 -5.60 6.39
C THR A 10 -4.78 -5.89 6.72
N SER A 11 -5.70 -5.12 6.20
CA SER A 11 -7.13 -5.28 6.47
C SER A 11 -7.99 -4.61 5.38
N GLY A 12 -9.30 -4.83 5.46
CA GLY A 12 -10.29 -4.14 4.65
C GLY A 12 -10.13 -4.32 3.15
N ILE A 13 -10.36 -3.24 2.40
CA ILE A 13 -10.37 -3.23 0.94
C ILE A 13 -8.99 -3.62 0.38
N GLY A 14 -7.92 -3.10 0.96
CA GLY A 14 -6.56 -3.39 0.51
C GLY A 14 -6.23 -4.88 0.58
N ARG A 15 -6.57 -5.54 1.70
CA ARG A 15 -6.36 -6.98 1.87
C ARG A 15 -7.20 -7.79 0.88
N ALA A 16 -8.49 -7.49 0.77
CA ALA A 16 -9.38 -8.18 -0.15
C ALA A 16 -8.92 -8.05 -1.60
N LEU A 17 -8.45 -6.88 -1.99
CA LEU A 17 -7.93 -6.65 -3.33
C LEU A 17 -6.62 -7.41 -3.56
N ALA A 18 -5.73 -7.43 -2.60
CA ALA A 18 -4.48 -8.20 -2.71
C ALA A 18 -4.76 -9.70 -2.90
N GLU A 19 -5.69 -10.25 -2.14
CA GLU A 19 -6.13 -11.63 -2.27
C GLU A 19 -6.72 -11.90 -3.66
N ARG A 20 -7.55 -11.00 -4.15
CA ARG A 20 -8.17 -11.13 -5.48
C ARG A 20 -7.14 -11.06 -6.60
N LEU A 21 -6.21 -10.13 -6.53
CA LEU A 21 -5.13 -10.02 -7.52
C LEU A 21 -4.29 -11.30 -7.57
N ALA A 22 -3.94 -11.85 -6.42
CA ALA A 22 -3.21 -13.12 -6.36
C ALA A 22 -4.01 -14.27 -6.98
N ALA A 23 -5.32 -14.32 -6.72
CA ALA A 23 -6.21 -15.32 -7.30
C ALA A 23 -6.31 -15.19 -8.84
N GLU A 24 -6.16 -13.98 -9.36
CA GLU A 24 -6.16 -13.70 -10.80
C GLU A 24 -4.79 -13.93 -11.47
N GLY A 25 -3.81 -14.41 -10.72
CA GLY A 25 -2.50 -14.75 -11.26
C GLY A 25 -1.43 -13.66 -11.13
N TYR A 26 -1.71 -12.57 -10.44
CA TYR A 26 -0.70 -11.56 -10.15
C TYR A 26 0.27 -12.07 -9.10
N ARG A 27 1.51 -11.66 -9.22
CA ARG A 27 2.44 -11.69 -8.10
C ARG A 27 2.32 -10.37 -7.38
N VAL A 28 2.08 -10.41 -6.06
CA VAL A 28 1.65 -9.23 -5.30
C VAL A 28 2.63 -8.91 -4.17
N GLY A 29 3.16 -7.69 -4.17
CA GLY A 29 3.86 -7.14 -3.04
C GLY A 29 2.88 -6.41 -2.13
N VAL A 30 2.93 -6.66 -0.84
CA VAL A 30 2.01 -6.05 0.13
C VAL A 30 2.78 -5.35 1.23
N THR A 31 2.27 -4.19 1.66
CA THR A 31 2.86 -3.43 2.74
C THR A 31 1.79 -2.87 3.68
N GLY A 32 2.17 -2.66 4.91
CA GLY A 32 1.35 -2.12 5.98
C GLY A 32 2.14 -2.11 7.28
N ARG A 33 1.55 -1.62 8.36
CA ARG A 33 2.23 -1.52 9.66
C ARG A 33 2.35 -2.85 10.40
N ARG A 34 1.37 -3.74 10.23
CA ARG A 34 1.24 -4.96 11.05
C ARG A 34 1.86 -6.15 10.34
N GLU A 35 3.12 -6.41 10.63
CA GLU A 35 3.89 -7.46 9.97
C GLU A 35 3.25 -8.83 10.09
N ALA A 36 2.71 -9.19 11.27
CA ALA A 36 2.06 -10.48 11.47
C ALA A 36 0.89 -10.71 10.51
N LEU A 37 0.12 -9.67 10.20
CA LEU A 37 -0.98 -9.77 9.25
C LEU A 37 -0.49 -9.91 7.80
N LEU A 38 0.63 -9.28 7.47
CA LEU A 38 1.26 -9.45 6.16
C LEU A 38 1.81 -10.87 5.98
N GLU A 39 2.42 -11.43 7.02
CA GLU A 39 2.87 -12.81 7.03
C GLU A 39 1.72 -13.79 6.84
N GLU A 40 0.61 -13.58 7.55
CA GLU A 40 -0.60 -14.38 7.42
C GLU A 40 -1.15 -14.35 6.00
N LEU A 41 -1.21 -13.16 5.41
CA LEU A 41 -1.66 -12.99 4.03
C LEU A 41 -0.74 -13.73 3.05
N ALA A 42 0.57 -13.58 3.22
CA ALA A 42 1.55 -14.25 2.38
C ALA A 42 1.47 -15.78 2.49
N ALA A 43 1.22 -16.29 3.69
CA ALA A 43 1.06 -17.73 3.94
C ALA A 43 -0.23 -18.30 3.34
N SER A 44 -1.25 -17.47 3.13
CA SER A 44 -2.54 -17.91 2.59
C SER A 44 -2.46 -18.41 1.14
N ARG A 45 -1.46 -17.93 0.38
CA ARG A 45 -1.22 -18.34 -1.01
C ARG A 45 0.29 -18.32 -1.28
N PRO A 46 1.01 -19.39 -0.90
CA PRO A 46 2.47 -19.46 -1.07
C PRO A 46 2.91 -19.21 -2.52
N GLY A 47 3.95 -18.43 -2.69
CA GLY A 47 4.50 -18.10 -4.01
C GLY A 47 3.84 -16.91 -4.70
N SER A 48 2.70 -16.44 -4.22
CA SER A 48 1.98 -15.31 -4.83
C SER A 48 2.32 -13.95 -4.21
N PHE A 49 2.83 -13.94 -2.98
CA PHE A 49 3.07 -12.70 -2.24
C PHE A 49 4.53 -12.51 -1.84
N CYS A 50 4.97 -11.26 -1.81
CA CYS A 50 6.07 -10.81 -0.98
C CYS A 50 5.55 -9.67 -0.10
N TYR A 51 6.21 -9.41 1.02
CA TYR A 51 5.75 -8.38 1.94
C TYR A 51 6.90 -7.60 2.57
N ALA A 52 6.62 -6.37 2.97
CA ALA A 52 7.53 -5.53 3.73
C ALA A 52 6.70 -4.65 4.67
N ALA A 53 6.95 -4.76 5.97
CA ALA A 53 6.25 -3.92 6.95
C ALA A 53 6.85 -2.52 6.96
N ALA A 54 5.99 -1.51 6.92
CA ALA A 54 6.38 -0.12 7.08
C ALA A 54 5.17 0.71 7.46
N ASP A 55 5.40 1.77 8.23
CA ASP A 55 4.37 2.74 8.56
C ASP A 55 4.39 3.86 7.51
N ILE A 56 3.25 4.07 6.83
CA ILE A 56 3.13 5.12 5.82
C ILE A 56 3.28 6.52 6.41
N MET A 57 3.11 6.69 7.73
CA MET A 57 3.38 7.95 8.42
C MET A 57 4.87 8.30 8.44
N ASP A 58 5.74 7.34 8.13
CA ASP A 58 7.17 7.55 7.92
C ASP A 58 7.47 7.38 6.42
N PRO A 59 7.45 8.46 5.62
CA PRO A 59 7.61 8.37 4.17
C PRO A 59 8.91 7.71 3.73
N ALA A 60 10.01 7.96 4.41
CA ALA A 60 11.30 7.38 4.06
C ALA A 60 11.29 5.86 4.22
N ALA A 61 10.76 5.35 5.35
CA ALA A 61 10.63 3.92 5.60
C ALA A 61 9.65 3.27 4.63
N ALA A 62 8.54 3.94 4.34
CA ALA A 62 7.54 3.46 3.39
C ALA A 62 8.13 3.33 1.98
N CYS A 63 8.83 4.36 1.50
CA CYS A 63 9.46 4.31 0.17
C CYS A 63 10.56 3.24 0.10
N ALA A 64 11.34 3.03 1.15
CA ALA A 64 12.33 1.96 1.20
C ALA A 64 11.68 0.57 1.10
N ALA A 65 10.56 0.36 1.79
CA ALA A 65 9.79 -0.88 1.69
C ALA A 65 9.24 -1.11 0.28
N LEU A 66 8.73 -0.07 -0.36
CA LEU A 66 8.21 -0.15 -1.73
C LEU A 66 9.31 -0.46 -2.73
N GLU A 67 10.48 0.16 -2.60
CA GLU A 67 11.64 -0.16 -3.44
C GLU A 67 12.06 -1.63 -3.30
N ARG A 68 12.07 -2.13 -2.07
CA ARG A 68 12.38 -3.54 -1.81
C ARG A 68 11.36 -4.48 -2.47
N LEU A 69 10.07 -4.17 -2.35
CA LEU A 69 9.02 -4.98 -2.97
C LEU A 69 9.13 -4.97 -4.50
N ALA A 70 9.33 -3.81 -5.10
CA ALA A 70 9.51 -3.69 -6.54
C ALA A 70 10.74 -4.48 -7.02
N GLY A 71 11.83 -4.46 -6.25
CA GLY A 71 13.02 -5.26 -6.52
C GLY A 71 12.76 -6.75 -6.47
N GLU A 72 12.06 -7.24 -5.43
CA GLU A 72 11.71 -8.65 -5.30
C GLU A 72 10.76 -9.13 -6.41
N LEU A 73 9.85 -8.28 -6.85
CA LEU A 73 8.93 -8.58 -7.95
C LEU A 73 9.61 -8.52 -9.33
N GLY A 74 10.73 -7.83 -9.44
CA GLY A 74 11.37 -7.57 -10.73
C GLY A 74 10.69 -6.49 -11.55
N GLY A 75 9.88 -5.65 -10.91
CA GLY A 75 9.15 -4.56 -11.53
C GLY A 75 7.73 -4.43 -10.97
N MET A 76 6.97 -3.50 -11.52
CA MET A 76 5.61 -3.23 -11.06
C MET A 76 4.75 -2.80 -12.25
N ASP A 77 3.60 -3.46 -12.45
CA ASP A 77 2.65 -3.14 -13.50
C ASP A 77 1.44 -2.38 -12.98
N LEU A 78 1.09 -2.63 -11.70
CA LEU A 78 -0.06 -2.04 -11.01
C LEU A 78 0.37 -1.66 -9.59
N CYS A 79 0.00 -0.46 -9.17
CA CYS A 79 0.13 -0.02 -7.78
C CYS A 79 -1.20 0.46 -7.27
N VAL A 80 -1.64 -0.10 -6.13
CA VAL A 80 -2.88 0.30 -5.47
C VAL A 80 -2.55 0.95 -4.15
N VAL A 81 -2.98 2.19 -3.96
CA VAL A 81 -2.84 2.91 -2.70
C VAL A 81 -4.17 2.84 -1.96
N SER A 82 -4.22 1.99 -0.94
CA SER A 82 -5.40 1.76 -0.10
C SER A 82 -5.18 2.17 1.35
N ALA A 83 -4.05 2.77 1.66
CA ALA A 83 -3.76 3.24 3.01
C ALA A 83 -4.60 4.47 3.35
N GLY A 84 -5.24 4.43 4.49
CA GLY A 84 -6.02 5.53 5.01
C GLY A 84 -6.53 5.21 6.41
N THR A 85 -6.79 6.24 7.20
CA THR A 85 -7.32 6.10 8.54
C THR A 85 -8.14 7.34 8.90
N GLY A 86 -8.99 7.22 9.91
CA GLY A 86 -9.75 8.33 10.45
C GLY A 86 -10.58 7.88 11.62
N ASP A 87 -10.74 8.77 12.57
CA ASP A 87 -11.55 8.57 13.75
C ASP A 87 -12.53 9.74 13.93
N LEU A 88 -13.65 9.48 14.56
CA LEU A 88 -14.56 10.55 14.95
C LEU A 88 -13.87 11.41 16.00
N ASN A 89 -13.93 12.73 15.81
CA ASN A 89 -13.28 13.70 16.69
C ASN A 89 -14.21 14.86 17.04
N PRO A 90 -15.31 14.59 17.79
CA PRO A 90 -16.28 15.64 18.14
C PRO A 90 -15.69 16.73 19.02
N GLY A 91 -14.63 16.43 19.77
CA GLY A 91 -13.94 17.39 20.63
C GLY A 91 -12.89 18.24 19.93
N LEU A 92 -12.65 18.01 18.63
CA LEU A 92 -11.64 18.70 17.83
C LEU A 92 -10.23 18.63 18.46
N ASP A 93 -9.86 17.43 18.92
CA ASP A 93 -8.55 17.16 19.49
C ASP A 93 -7.53 16.95 18.37
N TYR A 94 -6.58 17.84 18.25
CA TYR A 94 -5.52 17.77 17.22
C TYR A 94 -4.73 16.46 17.29
N ALA A 95 -4.54 15.90 18.48
CA ALA A 95 -3.80 14.64 18.64
C ALA A 95 -4.48 13.46 17.94
N LEU A 96 -5.79 13.52 17.69
CA LEU A 96 -6.50 12.52 16.90
C LEU A 96 -6.44 12.82 15.40
N GLU A 97 -6.32 14.08 15.01
CA GLU A 97 -6.30 14.52 13.62
C GLU A 97 -4.92 14.36 12.98
N GLU A 98 -3.87 14.68 13.71
CA GLU A 98 -2.49 14.70 13.18
C GLU A 98 -2.06 13.35 12.59
N PRO A 99 -2.27 12.18 13.24
CA PRO A 99 -1.95 10.90 12.63
C PRO A 99 -2.73 10.62 11.34
N ALA A 100 -3.99 11.05 11.27
CA ALA A 100 -4.80 10.91 10.06
C ALA A 100 -4.24 11.76 8.91
N ILE A 101 -3.79 12.97 9.20
CA ILE A 101 -3.15 13.85 8.21
C ILE A 101 -1.83 13.22 7.74
N ARG A 102 -1.02 12.71 8.64
CA ARG A 102 0.24 12.03 8.28
C ARG A 102 0.01 10.83 7.38
N THR A 103 -1.03 10.03 7.66
CA THR A 103 -1.37 8.87 6.84
C THR A 103 -2.01 9.29 5.53
N ASN A 104 -3.08 10.09 5.60
CA ASN A 104 -3.94 10.34 4.44
C ASN A 104 -3.42 11.42 3.49
N VAL A 105 -2.50 12.27 3.95
CA VAL A 105 -1.92 13.34 3.14
C VAL A 105 -0.43 13.12 2.93
N VAL A 106 0.35 13.14 4.01
CA VAL A 106 1.83 13.07 3.91
C VAL A 106 2.28 11.71 3.34
N GLY A 107 1.87 10.63 3.97
CA GLY A 107 2.24 9.27 3.54
C GLY A 107 1.62 8.89 2.20
N TRP A 108 0.36 9.22 2.01
CA TRP A 108 -0.36 8.98 0.76
C TRP A 108 0.34 9.69 -0.42
N THR A 109 0.68 10.96 -0.25
CA THR A 109 1.37 11.74 -1.28
C THR A 109 2.72 11.14 -1.64
N ALA A 110 3.50 10.77 -0.63
CA ALA A 110 4.81 10.14 -0.86
C ALA A 110 4.69 8.82 -1.63
N ALA A 111 3.70 8.00 -1.29
CA ALA A 111 3.45 6.73 -1.98
C ALA A 111 3.02 6.94 -3.44
N VAL A 112 2.13 7.88 -3.69
CA VAL A 112 1.67 8.23 -5.05
C VAL A 112 2.82 8.76 -5.90
N ASP A 113 3.61 9.67 -5.36
CA ASP A 113 4.77 10.23 -6.06
C ASP A 113 5.78 9.15 -6.40
N TRP A 114 6.04 8.26 -5.46
CA TRP A 114 6.94 7.13 -5.69
C TRP A 114 6.43 6.23 -6.84
N ALA A 115 5.17 5.83 -6.79
CA ALA A 115 4.58 4.94 -7.79
C ALA A 115 4.54 5.59 -9.18
N TYR A 116 4.13 6.85 -9.23
CA TYR A 116 4.09 7.61 -10.48
C TYR A 116 5.48 7.72 -11.10
N GLY A 117 6.49 8.07 -10.30
CA GLY A 117 7.87 8.18 -10.76
C GLY A 117 8.39 6.87 -11.34
N ARG A 118 8.10 5.75 -10.71
CA ARG A 118 8.50 4.44 -11.24
C ARG A 118 7.81 4.10 -12.56
N PHE A 119 6.53 4.39 -12.69
CA PHE A 119 5.82 4.17 -13.94
C PHE A 119 6.30 5.09 -15.05
N GLU A 120 6.63 6.34 -14.73
CA GLU A 120 7.21 7.28 -15.69
C GLU A 120 8.55 6.77 -16.23
N GLU A 121 9.44 6.30 -15.36
CA GLU A 121 10.74 5.73 -15.73
C GLU A 121 10.62 4.53 -16.68
N ARG A 122 9.64 3.67 -16.46
CA ARG A 122 9.45 2.48 -17.30
C ARG A 122 8.58 2.73 -18.53
N GLY A 123 8.02 3.92 -18.68
CA GLY A 123 7.18 4.27 -19.83
C GLY A 123 5.70 3.90 -19.71
N GLY A 124 5.23 3.53 -18.52
CA GLY A 124 3.82 3.26 -18.29
C GLY A 124 3.53 2.37 -17.11
N GLY A 125 2.27 2.31 -16.73
CA GLY A 125 1.77 1.52 -15.61
C GLY A 125 0.37 1.93 -15.23
N HIS A 126 -0.17 1.32 -14.20
CA HIS A 126 -1.52 1.60 -13.71
C HIS A 126 -1.47 1.92 -12.22
N LEU A 127 -1.75 3.17 -11.88
CA LEU A 127 -1.86 3.64 -10.51
C LEU A 127 -3.33 3.76 -10.13
N VAL A 128 -3.71 3.06 -9.08
CA VAL A 128 -5.08 3.09 -8.54
C VAL A 128 -5.03 3.62 -7.12
N VAL A 129 -5.89 4.57 -6.80
CA VAL A 129 -6.05 5.09 -5.45
C VAL A 129 -7.47 4.81 -4.97
N ILE A 130 -7.59 4.39 -3.72
CA ILE A 130 -8.88 4.16 -3.08
C ILE A 130 -9.21 5.41 -2.27
N THR A 131 -10.32 6.03 -2.60
CA THR A 131 -10.82 7.22 -1.92
C THR A 131 -12.18 6.96 -1.30
N SER A 132 -12.73 7.95 -0.63
CA SER A 132 -14.04 7.85 0.00
C SER A 132 -14.94 9.00 -0.42
N VAL A 133 -16.24 8.72 -0.55
CA VAL A 133 -17.25 9.74 -0.78
C VAL A 133 -17.52 10.60 0.45
N GLY A 134 -17.07 10.16 1.62
CA GLY A 134 -17.19 10.88 2.88
C GLY A 134 -16.08 11.90 3.12
N GLY A 135 -15.22 12.09 2.15
CA GLY A 135 -14.01 12.94 2.24
C GLY A 135 -14.24 14.43 2.42
#